data_2d15f13cda8206df4601da01bb82671e
#
_entry.id   2d15f13cda8206df4601da01bb82671e
#
_cell.length_a   1.000
_cell.length_b   1.000
_cell.length_c   1.000
_cell.angle_alpha   90.00
_cell.angle_beta   90.00
_cell.angle_gamma   90.00
#
_symmetry.space_group_name_H-M   'P 1'
#
loop_
_entity.id
_entity.type
_entity.pdbx_description
1 polymer ?
#
loop_
_entity_poly.entity_id
_entity_poly.type
_entity_poly.pdbx_seq_one_letter_code
_entity_poly.pdbx_strand_id
1 'polypeptide(L)'
;MSRGTYLLAGVAVSIESVYDEVHRMCASYATTSDPVIHVATTMADVEEEGRLSDEERAAEGLPEYHFEPSYLETLAVYRRIADAMLERGVMLMHGSVIAVDGEGYMFTALSGTGKSTHVRLWRRLFGPRAVMVNDDKPLVRVTTDQGEPLDRPRVYGTPWDGKHHLSTNIDVPLRALVVLRRGEQNEIHPISVQEAFSTLLQQTYRREDALSTIRTMQLLSVLSKRIGLYELHCNMDPEAARVAYEGIA
;
A
#
# COMPACT_ATOMS: atom_id res chain seq x y z
N MET A 1 -25.87 -6.88 9.87
CA MET A 1 -24.95 -6.73 8.74
C MET A 1 -25.12 -5.34 8.18
N SER A 2 -24.02 -4.62 8.06
CA SER A 2 -23.98 -3.26 7.51
C SER A 2 -23.53 -3.31 6.05
N ARG A 3 -23.99 -2.36 5.22
CA ARG A 3 -23.64 -2.30 3.80
C ARG A 3 -23.33 -0.86 3.39
N GLY A 4 -22.27 -0.69 2.58
CA GLY A 4 -21.88 0.59 1.99
C GLY A 4 -21.18 0.41 0.66
N THR A 5 -21.10 1.48 -0.14
CA THR A 5 -20.35 1.50 -1.39
C THR A 5 -19.27 2.59 -1.34
N TYR A 6 -18.06 2.25 -1.73
CA TYR A 6 -16.88 3.09 -1.59
C TYR A 6 -16.05 3.11 -2.87
N LEU A 7 -15.48 4.27 -3.19
CA LEU A 7 -14.59 4.44 -4.34
C LEU A 7 -13.14 4.25 -3.88
N LEU A 8 -12.55 3.12 -4.23
CA LEU A 8 -11.19 2.75 -3.87
C LEU A 8 -10.37 2.57 -5.16
N ALA A 9 -9.25 3.27 -5.28
CA ALA A 9 -8.41 3.28 -6.50
C ALA A 9 -9.21 3.47 -7.80
N GLY A 10 -10.25 4.34 -7.76
CA GLY A 10 -11.12 4.60 -8.90
C GLY A 10 -12.14 3.49 -9.22
N VAL A 11 -12.28 2.48 -8.34
CA VAL A 11 -13.24 1.37 -8.50
C VAL A 11 -14.29 1.44 -7.41
N ALA A 12 -15.56 1.37 -7.79
CA ALA A 12 -16.67 1.31 -6.84
C ALA A 12 -16.81 -0.11 -6.28
N VAL A 13 -16.70 -0.23 -4.95
CA VAL A 13 -16.73 -1.48 -4.19
C VAL A 13 -17.90 -1.46 -3.22
N SER A 14 -18.79 -2.43 -3.30
CA SER A 14 -19.82 -2.68 -2.28
C SER A 14 -19.25 -3.59 -1.21
N ILE A 15 -19.35 -3.18 0.05
CA ILE A 15 -18.93 -3.95 1.21
C ILE A 15 -20.15 -4.28 2.05
N GLU A 16 -20.31 -5.57 2.40
CA GLU A 16 -21.27 -6.07 3.37
C GLU A 16 -20.49 -6.76 4.50
N SER A 17 -20.66 -6.28 5.72
CA SER A 17 -19.87 -6.71 6.88
C SER A 17 -20.72 -7.03 8.09
N VAL A 18 -20.14 -7.80 9.02
CA VAL A 18 -20.75 -8.12 10.33
C VAL A 18 -20.67 -6.91 11.26
N TYR A 19 -19.53 -6.23 11.31
CA TYR A 19 -19.27 -5.06 12.15
C TYR A 19 -19.28 -3.76 11.34
N ASP A 20 -19.52 -2.64 12.02
CA ASP A 20 -19.57 -1.30 11.42
C ASP A 20 -18.18 -0.64 11.25
N GLU A 21 -17.11 -1.27 11.73
CA GLU A 21 -15.76 -0.67 11.77
C GLU A 21 -15.28 -0.29 10.38
N VAL A 22 -15.35 -1.22 9.42
CA VAL A 22 -14.93 -0.96 8.05
C VAL A 22 -15.69 0.19 7.39
N HIS A 23 -16.99 0.35 7.72
CA HIS A 23 -17.80 1.43 7.18
C HIS A 23 -17.43 2.79 7.77
N ARG A 24 -17.05 2.82 9.06
CA ARG A 24 -16.48 4.03 9.70
C ARG A 24 -15.15 4.43 9.08
N MET A 25 -14.25 3.46 8.87
CA MET A 25 -12.96 3.69 8.23
C MET A 25 -13.12 4.22 6.80
N CYS A 26 -14.04 3.65 6.04
CA CYS A 26 -14.28 4.01 4.63
C CYS A 26 -15.17 5.24 4.43
N ALA A 27 -15.63 5.93 5.48
CA ALA A 27 -16.63 7.00 5.38
C ALA A 27 -16.23 8.11 4.37
N SER A 28 -14.96 8.52 4.33
CA SER A 28 -14.45 9.53 3.40
C SER A 28 -14.32 9.05 1.95
N TYR A 29 -14.54 7.76 1.69
CA TYR A 29 -14.50 7.13 0.38
C TYR A 29 -15.90 6.78 -0.15
N ALA A 30 -16.98 7.10 0.59
CA ALA A 30 -18.34 6.78 0.21
C ALA A 30 -18.70 7.35 -1.18
N THR A 31 -19.41 6.55 -1.98
CA THR A 31 -19.84 6.91 -3.32
C THR A 31 -21.23 6.39 -3.63
N THR A 32 -21.90 7.03 -4.59
CA THR A 32 -23.18 6.58 -5.15
C THR A 32 -23.02 5.87 -6.50
N SER A 33 -21.79 5.66 -6.95
CA SER A 33 -21.50 4.92 -8.19
C SER A 33 -21.93 3.47 -8.06
N ASP A 34 -22.38 2.87 -9.16
CA ASP A 34 -22.72 1.46 -9.20
C ASP A 34 -21.48 0.60 -8.92
N PRO A 35 -21.53 -0.30 -7.92
CA PRO A 35 -20.40 -1.13 -7.56
C PRO A 35 -20.11 -2.19 -8.62
N VAL A 36 -18.82 -2.36 -8.95
CA VAL A 36 -18.32 -3.39 -9.87
C VAL A 36 -17.57 -4.51 -9.14
N ILE A 37 -17.27 -4.30 -7.86
CA ILE A 37 -16.74 -5.31 -6.94
C ILE A 37 -17.71 -5.43 -5.77
N HIS A 38 -18.01 -6.66 -5.37
CA HIS A 38 -18.86 -6.96 -4.24
C HIS A 38 -18.09 -7.83 -3.26
N VAL A 39 -17.91 -7.32 -2.04
CA VAL A 39 -17.24 -8.01 -0.94
C VAL A 39 -18.25 -8.22 0.18
N ALA A 40 -18.36 -9.45 0.64
CA ALA A 40 -19.12 -9.79 1.83
C ALA A 40 -18.25 -10.61 2.78
N THR A 41 -18.32 -10.34 4.07
CA THR A 41 -17.62 -11.08 5.12
C THR A 41 -18.58 -11.70 6.11
N THR A 42 -18.13 -12.79 6.72
CA THR A 42 -18.85 -13.57 7.73
C THR A 42 -17.98 -13.73 8.98
N MET A 43 -18.54 -14.25 10.05
CA MET A 43 -17.76 -14.57 11.27
C MET A 43 -16.63 -15.58 10.98
N ALA A 44 -16.86 -16.52 10.06
CA ALA A 44 -15.80 -17.46 9.66
C ALA A 44 -14.60 -16.77 9.00
N ASP A 45 -14.85 -15.70 8.24
CA ASP A 45 -13.77 -14.89 7.64
C ASP A 45 -12.99 -14.12 8.71
N VAL A 46 -13.68 -13.65 9.76
CA VAL A 46 -13.04 -12.97 10.90
C VAL A 46 -12.15 -13.94 11.69
N GLU A 47 -12.63 -15.15 11.94
CA GLU A 47 -11.88 -16.20 12.64
C GLU A 47 -10.63 -16.61 11.85
N GLU A 48 -10.77 -16.79 10.53
CA GLU A 48 -9.66 -17.10 9.63
C GLU A 48 -8.62 -15.97 9.58
N GLU A 49 -9.05 -14.71 9.53
CA GLU A 49 -8.12 -13.58 9.57
C GLU A 49 -7.37 -13.50 10.90
N GLY A 50 -8.02 -13.87 12.02
CA GLY A 50 -7.37 -14.00 13.32
C GLY A 50 -6.23 -15.03 13.28
N ARG A 51 -6.51 -16.21 12.74
CA ARG A 51 -5.52 -17.28 12.59
C ARG A 51 -4.34 -16.83 11.70
N LEU A 52 -4.61 -16.20 10.56
CA LEU A 52 -3.56 -15.68 9.66
C LEU A 52 -2.71 -14.61 10.33
N SER A 53 -3.34 -13.69 11.09
CA SER A 53 -2.63 -12.64 11.82
C SER A 53 -1.71 -13.21 12.90
N ASP A 54 -2.14 -14.26 13.60
CA ASP A 54 -1.33 -14.94 14.62
C ASP A 54 -0.13 -15.65 13.96
N GLU A 55 -0.33 -16.31 12.82
CA GLU A 55 0.74 -16.96 12.06
C GLU A 55 1.77 -15.96 11.51
N GLU A 56 1.32 -14.85 10.94
CA GLU A 56 2.19 -13.77 10.45
C GLU A 56 3.04 -13.21 11.61
N ARG A 57 2.42 -12.94 12.77
CA ARG A 57 3.13 -12.45 13.97
C ARG A 57 4.14 -13.44 14.51
N ALA A 58 3.78 -14.72 14.56
CA ALA A 58 4.68 -15.78 15.01
C ALA A 58 5.89 -15.91 14.06
N ALA A 59 5.68 -15.82 12.75
CA ALA A 59 6.75 -15.84 11.75
C ALA A 59 7.70 -14.63 11.87
N GLU A 60 7.19 -13.46 12.30
CA GLU A 60 7.98 -12.26 12.59
C GLU A 60 8.64 -12.28 13.99
N GLY A 61 8.39 -13.30 14.82
CA GLY A 61 8.89 -13.39 16.19
C GLY A 61 8.27 -12.35 17.14
N LEU A 62 7.07 -11.87 16.82
CA LEU A 62 6.34 -10.92 17.65
C LEU A 62 5.51 -11.65 18.73
N PRO A 63 5.28 -11.02 19.89
CA PRO A 63 4.44 -11.62 20.94
C PRO A 63 3.00 -11.80 20.46
N GLU A 64 2.30 -12.78 21.05
CA GLU A 64 0.85 -12.95 20.84
C GLU A 64 0.10 -11.63 21.11
N TYR A 65 -0.89 -11.36 20.30
CA TYR A 65 -1.74 -10.18 20.46
C TYR A 65 -3.16 -10.50 20.01
N HIS A 66 -4.12 -10.22 20.87
CA HIS A 66 -5.52 -10.42 20.55
C HIS A 66 -6.09 -9.17 19.91
N PHE A 67 -6.34 -9.26 18.62
CA PHE A 67 -7.02 -8.21 17.87
C PHE A 67 -8.53 -8.26 18.10
N GLU A 68 -9.15 -7.09 18.16
CA GLU A 68 -10.62 -6.99 18.19
C GLU A 68 -11.22 -7.60 16.90
N PRO A 69 -12.29 -8.41 17.01
CA PRO A 69 -12.91 -9.03 15.83
C PRO A 69 -13.34 -8.03 14.75
N SER A 70 -13.79 -6.84 15.14
CA SER A 70 -14.15 -5.77 14.21
C SER A 70 -12.94 -5.26 13.39
N TYR A 71 -11.76 -5.22 14.00
CA TYR A 71 -10.52 -4.87 13.30
C TYR A 71 -10.08 -5.98 12.35
N LEU A 72 -10.14 -7.25 12.79
CA LEU A 72 -9.84 -8.41 11.93
C LEU A 72 -10.73 -8.43 10.69
N GLU A 73 -12.04 -8.12 10.84
CA GLU A 73 -12.92 -8.02 9.69
C GLU A 73 -12.46 -6.96 8.71
N THR A 74 -11.92 -5.83 9.16
CA THR A 74 -11.40 -4.81 8.23
C THR A 74 -10.25 -5.36 7.38
N LEU A 75 -9.40 -6.20 7.93
CA LEU A 75 -8.30 -6.84 7.21
C LEU A 75 -8.83 -7.89 6.22
N ALA A 76 -9.78 -8.75 6.64
CA ALA A 76 -10.43 -9.73 5.77
C ALA A 76 -11.13 -9.06 4.58
N VAL A 77 -11.85 -7.96 4.81
CA VAL A 77 -12.45 -7.15 3.75
C VAL A 77 -11.38 -6.65 2.78
N TYR A 78 -10.27 -6.11 3.32
CA TYR A 78 -9.23 -5.54 2.46
C TYR A 78 -8.50 -6.58 1.61
N ARG A 79 -8.25 -7.79 2.15
CA ARG A 79 -7.69 -8.90 1.37
C ARG A 79 -8.61 -9.26 0.19
N ARG A 80 -9.92 -9.37 0.42
CA ARG A 80 -10.91 -9.64 -0.65
C ARG A 80 -10.98 -8.53 -1.70
N ILE A 81 -10.88 -7.27 -1.27
CA ILE A 81 -10.78 -6.13 -2.19
C ILE A 81 -9.51 -6.25 -3.02
N ALA A 82 -8.36 -6.50 -2.41
CA ALA A 82 -7.08 -6.61 -3.10
C ALA A 82 -7.06 -7.74 -4.14
N ASP A 83 -7.66 -8.89 -3.81
CA ASP A 83 -7.83 -10.01 -4.73
C ASP A 83 -8.61 -9.60 -6.00
N ALA A 84 -9.76 -8.95 -5.82
CA ALA A 84 -10.58 -8.49 -6.92
C ALA A 84 -9.94 -7.34 -7.72
N MET A 85 -9.17 -6.50 -7.05
CA MET A 85 -8.44 -5.38 -7.66
C MET A 85 -7.26 -5.83 -8.51
N LEU A 86 -6.61 -6.95 -8.15
CA LEU A 86 -5.48 -7.50 -8.91
C LEU A 86 -5.86 -7.80 -10.36
N GLU A 87 -7.06 -8.33 -10.60
CA GLU A 87 -7.59 -8.60 -11.94
C GLU A 87 -7.84 -7.32 -12.75
N ARG A 88 -7.94 -6.18 -12.07
CA ARG A 88 -8.17 -4.86 -12.66
C ARG A 88 -6.88 -4.03 -12.76
N GLY A 89 -5.71 -4.67 -12.61
CA GLY A 89 -4.42 -4.00 -12.69
C GLY A 89 -4.09 -3.08 -11.53
N VAL A 90 -4.67 -3.34 -10.37
CA VAL A 90 -4.41 -2.60 -9.13
C VAL A 90 -3.81 -3.56 -8.10
N MET A 91 -2.65 -3.22 -7.56
CA MET A 91 -1.94 -3.98 -6.55
C MET A 91 -2.07 -3.32 -5.17
N LEU A 92 -2.26 -4.11 -4.13
CA LEU A 92 -2.03 -3.70 -2.76
C LEU A 92 -0.55 -3.88 -2.43
N MET A 93 0.11 -2.82 -2.03
CA MET A 93 1.52 -2.86 -1.67
C MET A 93 1.72 -2.37 -0.23
N HIS A 94 2.66 -2.98 0.48
CA HIS A 94 3.06 -2.52 1.82
C HIS A 94 4.15 -1.46 1.69
N GLY A 95 3.83 -0.23 2.05
CA GLY A 95 4.76 0.89 1.97
C GLY A 95 4.14 2.20 2.43
N SER A 96 5.01 3.16 2.71
CA SER A 96 4.61 4.52 3.04
C SER A 96 4.75 5.41 1.81
N VAL A 97 3.70 6.15 1.48
CA VAL A 97 3.64 7.01 0.30
C VAL A 97 3.42 8.45 0.70
N ILE A 98 4.30 9.31 0.22
CA ILE A 98 4.20 10.76 0.36
C ILE A 98 4.20 11.40 -1.02
N ALA A 99 3.35 12.39 -1.21
CA ALA A 99 3.35 13.23 -2.40
C ALA A 99 4.07 14.54 -2.10
N VAL A 100 4.93 14.98 -3.01
CA VAL A 100 5.53 16.31 -3.01
C VAL A 100 5.25 16.96 -4.34
N ASP A 101 4.63 18.14 -4.33
CA ASP A 101 4.22 18.87 -5.53
C ASP A 101 3.39 18.03 -6.53
N GLY A 102 2.54 17.14 -6.01
CA GLY A 102 1.67 16.29 -6.81
C GLY A 102 2.30 15.01 -7.37
N GLU A 103 3.58 14.74 -7.11
CA GLU A 103 4.28 13.52 -7.48
C GLU A 103 4.42 12.59 -6.27
N GLY A 104 4.09 11.31 -6.43
CA GLY A 104 4.14 10.30 -5.38
C GLY A 104 5.50 9.60 -5.27
N TYR A 105 5.98 9.44 -4.06
CA TYR A 105 7.19 8.71 -3.71
C TYR A 105 6.83 7.61 -2.73
N MET A 106 7.05 6.36 -3.10
CA MET A 106 6.73 5.20 -2.28
C MET A 106 7.99 4.61 -1.66
N PHE A 107 8.00 4.49 -0.35
CA PHE A 107 9.06 3.85 0.41
C PHE A 107 8.61 2.48 0.89
N THR A 108 9.34 1.45 0.51
CA THR A 108 9.06 0.07 0.92
C THR A 108 10.28 -0.55 1.58
N ALA A 109 10.06 -1.47 2.49
CA ALA A 109 11.09 -2.23 3.19
C ALA A 109 10.47 -3.31 4.05
N LEU A 110 11.26 -4.20 4.61
CA LEU A 110 10.84 -5.11 5.67
C LEU A 110 10.25 -4.33 6.86
N SER A 111 9.38 -5.00 7.62
CA SER A 111 8.78 -4.43 8.83
C SER A 111 9.87 -3.87 9.77
N GLY A 112 9.59 -2.75 10.41
CA GLY A 112 10.52 -2.13 11.37
C GLY A 112 11.77 -1.44 10.78
N THR A 113 11.96 -1.39 9.47
CA THR A 113 13.15 -0.73 8.85
C THR A 113 13.13 0.79 9.03
N GLY A 114 11.95 1.43 9.11
CA GLY A 114 11.84 2.87 9.36
C GLY A 114 11.08 3.66 8.28
N LYS A 115 10.22 3.02 7.47
CA LYS A 115 9.39 3.68 6.44
C LYS A 115 8.68 4.93 6.96
N SER A 116 7.84 4.78 8.00
CA SER A 116 7.10 5.89 8.60
C SER A 116 8.00 6.97 9.22
N THR A 117 9.18 6.58 9.70
CA THR A 117 10.19 7.55 10.17
C THR A 117 10.72 8.38 9.01
N HIS A 118 11.04 7.74 7.88
CA HIS A 118 11.57 8.43 6.72
C HIS A 118 10.56 9.41 6.10
N VAL A 119 9.30 8.99 5.90
CA VAL A 119 8.26 9.92 5.39
C VAL A 119 7.96 11.08 6.36
N ARG A 120 8.16 10.88 7.67
CA ARG A 120 8.09 11.97 8.64
C ARG A 120 9.21 13.01 8.43
N LEU A 121 10.42 12.59 8.01
CA LEU A 121 11.50 13.52 7.63
C LEU A 121 11.11 14.30 6.37
N TRP A 122 10.51 13.66 5.38
CA TRP A 122 9.98 14.35 4.19
C TRP A 122 8.93 15.40 4.55
N ARG A 123 7.97 15.06 5.40
CA ARG A 123 6.95 16.02 5.86
C ARG A 123 7.57 17.23 6.56
N ARG A 124 8.64 17.04 7.33
CA ARG A 124 9.37 18.15 7.97
C ARG A 124 10.11 18.99 6.95
N LEU A 125 10.76 18.37 5.97
CA LEU A 125 11.54 19.06 4.95
C LEU A 125 10.67 19.90 4.02
N PHE A 126 9.56 19.35 3.54
CA PHE A 126 8.73 19.99 2.51
C PHE A 126 7.52 20.76 3.08
N GLY A 127 7.21 20.58 4.36
CA GLY A 127 6.09 21.27 5.00
C GLY A 127 4.76 21.09 4.23
N PRO A 128 4.05 22.19 3.90
CA PRO A 128 2.75 22.11 3.20
C PRO A 128 2.80 21.52 1.78
N ARG A 129 3.98 21.43 1.16
CA ARG A 129 4.16 20.80 -0.15
C ARG A 129 4.06 19.27 -0.08
N ALA A 130 4.23 18.69 1.12
CA ALA A 130 4.20 17.27 1.35
C ALA A 130 2.83 16.82 1.86
N VAL A 131 2.18 15.89 1.16
CA VAL A 131 0.90 15.29 1.54
C VAL A 131 1.10 13.79 1.74
N MET A 132 0.68 13.26 2.90
CA MET A 132 0.66 11.81 3.11
C MET A 132 -0.46 11.20 2.26
N VAL A 133 -0.09 10.33 1.33
CA VAL A 133 -1.04 9.55 0.55
C VAL A 133 -1.50 8.34 1.36
N ASN A 134 -0.54 7.56 1.88
CA ASN A 134 -0.83 6.41 2.76
C ASN A 134 0.43 6.01 3.53
N ASP A 135 0.31 5.54 4.78
CA ASP A 135 1.47 5.14 5.61
C ASP A 135 1.63 3.63 5.81
N ASP A 136 0.79 2.79 5.17
CA ASP A 136 0.88 1.32 5.37
C ASP A 136 0.50 0.51 4.13
N LYS A 137 -0.73 0.65 3.64
CA LYS A 137 -1.32 -0.23 2.63
C LYS A 137 -1.96 0.52 1.46
N PRO A 138 -1.19 1.29 0.67
CA PRO A 138 -1.68 1.96 -0.53
C PRO A 138 -2.12 0.97 -1.61
N LEU A 139 -3.00 1.43 -2.50
CA LEU A 139 -3.32 0.76 -3.75
C LEU A 139 -2.56 1.40 -4.90
N VAL A 140 -1.93 0.59 -5.75
CA VAL A 140 -1.16 1.06 -6.90
C VAL A 140 -1.80 0.54 -8.19
N ARG A 141 -2.38 1.45 -8.98
CA ARG A 141 -2.94 1.14 -10.29
C ARG A 141 -1.86 1.24 -11.36
N VAL A 142 -1.71 0.17 -12.12
CA VAL A 142 -0.66 0.01 -13.14
C VAL A 142 -1.25 -0.07 -14.55
N THR A 143 -2.47 -0.62 -14.68
CA THR A 143 -3.17 -0.76 -15.97
C THR A 143 -4.58 -0.17 -15.90
N THR A 144 -5.16 0.07 -17.07
CA THR A 144 -6.61 0.30 -17.21
C THR A 144 -7.39 -0.97 -16.87
N ASP A 145 -8.71 -0.89 -16.76
CA ASP A 145 -9.58 -2.07 -16.56
C ASP A 145 -9.56 -3.04 -17.76
N GLN A 146 -9.12 -2.58 -18.94
CA GLN A 146 -8.91 -3.40 -20.13
C GLN A 146 -7.51 -4.06 -20.16
N GLY A 147 -6.67 -3.79 -19.16
CA GLY A 147 -5.33 -4.36 -19.03
C GLY A 147 -4.23 -3.59 -19.75
N GLU A 148 -4.55 -2.45 -20.37
CA GLU A 148 -3.55 -1.60 -21.03
C GLU A 148 -2.67 -0.88 -20.00
N PRO A 149 -1.34 -0.91 -20.13
CA PRO A 149 -0.45 -0.20 -19.22
C PRO A 149 -0.72 1.30 -19.17
N LEU A 150 -0.78 1.87 -17.97
CA LEU A 150 -0.82 3.31 -17.81
C LEU A 150 0.54 3.93 -18.13
N ASP A 151 0.57 5.05 -18.81
CA ASP A 151 1.82 5.80 -19.04
C ASP A 151 2.44 6.25 -17.72
N ARG A 152 1.60 6.64 -16.77
CA ARG A 152 1.99 7.01 -15.41
C ARG A 152 1.14 6.20 -14.42
N PRO A 153 1.70 5.13 -13.82
CA PRO A 153 1.05 4.42 -12.72
C PRO A 153 0.64 5.39 -11.61
N ARG A 154 -0.47 5.10 -10.93
CA ARG A 154 -1.01 5.97 -9.88
C ARG A 154 -1.06 5.24 -8.56
N VAL A 155 -0.78 5.95 -7.49
CA VAL A 155 -0.90 5.46 -6.13
C VAL A 155 -2.01 6.19 -5.39
N TYR A 156 -2.81 5.44 -4.66
CA TYR A 156 -4.03 5.89 -4.00
C TYR A 156 -3.91 5.76 -2.49
N GLY A 157 -4.38 6.79 -1.78
CA GLY A 157 -4.65 6.68 -0.36
C GLY A 157 -5.82 5.73 -0.12
N THR A 158 -5.73 5.01 0.99
CA THR A 158 -6.76 4.05 1.43
C THR A 158 -7.02 4.24 2.92
N PRO A 159 -8.17 3.81 3.44
CA PRO A 159 -8.43 3.90 4.88
C PRO A 159 -7.58 2.92 5.71
N TRP A 160 -6.91 1.95 5.08
CA TRP A 160 -5.93 1.06 5.73
C TRP A 160 -4.55 1.70 5.75
N ASP A 161 -4.32 2.60 6.70
CA ASP A 161 -3.21 3.55 6.75
C ASP A 161 -2.28 3.39 7.97
N GLY A 162 -2.37 2.23 8.61
CA GLY A 162 -1.56 1.91 9.77
C GLY A 162 -1.96 2.69 11.03
N LYS A 163 -1.12 2.59 12.06
CA LYS A 163 -1.44 3.08 13.41
C LYS A 163 -1.51 4.61 13.59
N HIS A 164 -1.06 5.37 12.61
CA HIS A 164 -0.99 6.83 12.72
C HIS A 164 -2.14 7.55 12.00
N HIS A 165 -2.95 6.85 11.23
CA HIS A 165 -4.10 7.37 10.48
C HIS A 165 -3.76 8.63 9.68
N LEU A 166 -2.69 8.55 8.87
CA LEU A 166 -2.14 9.68 8.12
C LEU A 166 -2.52 9.69 6.65
N SER A 167 -3.39 8.79 6.21
CA SER A 167 -3.81 8.76 4.80
C SER A 167 -4.68 9.94 4.42
N THR A 168 -4.64 10.26 3.14
CA THR A 168 -5.53 11.23 2.51
C THR A 168 -6.22 10.55 1.34
N ASN A 169 -7.54 10.74 1.18
CA ASN A 169 -8.28 10.21 0.03
C ASN A 169 -7.93 11.02 -1.23
N ILE A 170 -6.73 10.77 -1.74
CA ILE A 170 -6.21 11.33 -3.00
C ILE A 170 -5.52 10.25 -3.80
N ASP A 171 -5.28 10.54 -5.07
CA ASP A 171 -4.37 9.77 -5.91
C ASP A 171 -3.38 10.68 -6.61
N VAL A 172 -2.17 10.18 -6.80
CA VAL A 172 -1.10 10.90 -7.48
C VAL A 172 -0.34 9.96 -8.43
N PRO A 173 0.27 10.50 -9.49
CA PRO A 173 1.22 9.74 -10.29
C PRO A 173 2.35 9.23 -9.40
N LEU A 174 2.71 7.95 -9.52
CA LEU A 174 3.84 7.37 -8.81
C LEU A 174 5.12 7.63 -9.62
N ARG A 175 6.00 8.48 -9.08
CA ARG A 175 7.28 8.84 -9.70
C ARG A 175 8.36 7.80 -9.43
N ALA A 176 8.47 7.36 -8.19
CA ALA A 176 9.53 6.47 -7.77
C ALA A 176 9.08 5.51 -6.66
N LEU A 177 9.72 4.35 -6.65
CA LEU A 177 9.67 3.38 -5.56
C LEU A 177 11.08 3.20 -5.02
N VAL A 178 11.22 3.36 -3.70
CA VAL A 178 12.49 3.36 -3.00
C VAL A 178 12.51 2.24 -1.98
N VAL A 179 13.46 1.33 -2.14
CA VAL A 179 13.74 0.28 -1.14
C VAL A 179 14.63 0.87 -0.05
N LEU A 180 14.11 0.94 1.19
CA LEU A 180 14.87 1.43 2.33
C LEU A 180 15.77 0.37 2.92
N ARG A 181 16.98 0.77 3.25
CA ARG A 181 17.97 0.03 4.06
C ARG A 181 18.47 0.91 5.19
N ARG A 182 18.77 0.31 6.31
CA ARG A 182 19.49 1.03 7.37
C ARG A 182 20.93 1.21 6.98
N GLY A 183 21.47 2.42 7.13
CA GLY A 183 22.86 2.76 6.85
C GLY A 183 23.37 3.82 7.83
N GLU A 184 24.67 3.89 7.98
CA GLU A 184 25.32 4.95 8.77
C GLU A 184 25.35 6.27 8.01
N GLN A 185 25.49 6.19 6.68
CA GLN A 185 25.46 7.32 5.76
C GLN A 185 24.18 7.32 4.94
N ASN A 186 23.77 8.50 4.48
CA ASN A 186 22.59 8.67 3.63
C ASN A 186 23.04 8.64 2.18
N GLU A 187 22.72 7.57 1.47
CA GLU A 187 23.10 7.34 0.07
C GLU A 187 21.91 6.75 -0.70
N ILE A 188 21.60 7.30 -1.86
CA ILE A 188 20.60 6.76 -2.78
C ILE A 188 21.22 6.48 -4.13
N HIS A 189 20.84 5.36 -4.73
CA HIS A 189 21.25 5.01 -6.08
C HIS A 189 20.13 4.28 -6.82
N PRO A 190 20.06 4.43 -8.16
CA PRO A 190 19.12 3.65 -8.96
C PRO A 190 19.49 2.17 -8.90
N ILE A 191 18.47 1.32 -8.86
CA ILE A 191 18.61 -0.14 -8.91
C ILE A 191 17.85 -0.72 -10.08
N SER A 192 18.32 -1.87 -10.56
CA SER A 192 17.65 -2.62 -11.60
C SER A 192 16.36 -3.30 -11.06
N VAL A 193 15.51 -3.70 -11.99
CA VAL A 193 14.32 -4.52 -11.67
C VAL A 193 14.70 -5.82 -10.97
N GLN A 194 15.81 -6.45 -11.39
CA GLN A 194 16.29 -7.70 -10.82
C GLN A 194 16.67 -7.55 -9.33
N GLU A 195 17.33 -6.44 -8.98
CA GLU A 195 17.72 -6.13 -7.59
C GLU A 195 16.49 -5.83 -6.72
N ALA A 196 15.51 -5.09 -7.24
CA ALA A 196 14.30 -4.72 -6.50
C ALA A 196 13.29 -5.87 -6.38
N PHE A 197 13.27 -6.82 -7.33
CA PHE A 197 12.14 -7.71 -7.59
C PHE A 197 11.72 -8.54 -6.37
N SER A 198 12.68 -9.14 -5.66
CA SER A 198 12.38 -9.96 -4.47
C SER A 198 11.67 -9.13 -3.39
N THR A 199 12.17 -7.92 -3.12
CA THR A 199 11.55 -7.02 -2.13
C THR A 199 10.17 -6.57 -2.59
N LEU A 200 10.01 -6.19 -3.86
CA LEU A 200 8.72 -5.77 -4.39
C LEU A 200 7.68 -6.88 -4.32
N LEU A 201 8.06 -8.10 -4.68
CA LEU A 201 7.16 -9.25 -4.63
C LEU A 201 6.75 -9.59 -3.20
N GLN A 202 7.68 -9.50 -2.23
CA GLN A 202 7.39 -9.71 -0.80
C GLN A 202 6.47 -8.62 -0.23
N GLN A 203 6.64 -7.39 -0.68
CA GLN A 203 5.87 -6.24 -0.19
C GLN A 203 4.57 -6.01 -0.99
N THR A 204 4.22 -6.90 -1.91
CA THR A 204 2.95 -6.87 -2.65
C THR A 204 2.06 -8.00 -2.16
N TYR A 205 0.88 -7.64 -1.67
CA TYR A 205 -0.12 -8.63 -1.27
C TYR A 205 -0.58 -9.45 -2.48
N ARG A 206 -0.70 -10.74 -2.29
CA ARG A 206 -1.29 -11.71 -3.21
C ARG A 206 -1.73 -12.95 -2.47
N ARG A 207 -2.69 -13.67 -3.01
CA ARG A 207 -3.03 -15.01 -2.51
C ARG A 207 -1.88 -15.98 -2.81
N GLU A 208 -1.79 -17.02 -2.00
CA GLU A 208 -0.81 -18.10 -2.16
C GLU A 208 -1.23 -19.11 -3.25
N ASP A 209 -1.51 -18.60 -4.45
CA ASP A 209 -1.80 -19.40 -5.63
C ASP A 209 -0.97 -18.95 -6.84
N ALA A 210 -0.80 -19.86 -7.79
CA ALA A 210 0.05 -19.64 -8.96
C ALA A 210 -0.46 -18.49 -9.85
N LEU A 211 -1.78 -18.36 -10.02
CA LEU A 211 -2.36 -17.35 -10.91
C LEU A 211 -2.18 -15.94 -10.33
N SER A 212 -2.50 -15.75 -9.05
CA SER A 212 -2.27 -14.48 -8.34
C SER A 212 -0.80 -14.10 -8.35
N THR A 213 0.10 -15.07 -8.16
CA THR A 213 1.55 -14.83 -8.22
C THR A 213 1.98 -14.37 -9.61
N ILE A 214 1.58 -15.07 -10.66
CA ILE A 214 1.91 -14.73 -12.06
C ILE A 214 1.36 -13.32 -12.38
N ARG A 215 0.11 -13.06 -12.02
CA ARG A 215 -0.51 -11.74 -12.27
C ARG A 215 0.24 -10.61 -11.57
N THR A 216 0.59 -10.81 -10.30
CA THR A 216 1.41 -9.85 -9.54
C THR A 216 2.75 -9.60 -10.22
N MET A 217 3.45 -10.66 -10.64
CA MET A 217 4.73 -10.53 -11.34
C MET A 217 4.61 -9.76 -12.66
N GLN A 218 3.54 -9.98 -13.43
CA GLN A 218 3.25 -9.24 -14.65
C GLN A 218 3.06 -7.74 -14.37
N LEU A 219 2.24 -7.40 -13.36
CA LEU A 219 1.99 -6.01 -13.00
C LEU A 219 3.25 -5.33 -12.44
N LEU A 220 4.04 -6.01 -11.61
CA LEU A 220 5.34 -5.50 -11.15
C LEU A 220 6.30 -5.25 -12.31
N SER A 221 6.31 -6.13 -13.32
CA SER A 221 7.11 -5.93 -14.54
C SER A 221 6.64 -4.72 -15.37
N VAL A 222 5.35 -4.42 -15.40
CA VAL A 222 4.83 -3.22 -16.06
C VAL A 222 5.18 -1.98 -15.25
N LEU A 223 4.95 -2.01 -13.93
CA LEU A 223 5.23 -0.91 -13.01
C LEU A 223 6.70 -0.47 -13.10
N SER A 224 7.61 -1.43 -12.98
CA SER A 224 9.07 -1.18 -12.96
C SER A 224 9.64 -0.56 -14.25
N LYS A 225 8.91 -0.61 -15.35
CA LYS A 225 9.29 0.04 -16.62
C LYS A 225 8.78 1.48 -16.73
N ARG A 226 7.97 1.93 -15.79
CA ARG A 226 7.24 3.21 -15.84
C ARG A 226 7.62 4.18 -14.74
N ILE A 227 8.34 3.68 -13.70
CA ILE A 227 8.76 4.48 -12.54
C ILE A 227 10.25 4.29 -12.28
N GLY A 228 10.87 5.23 -11.56
CA GLY A 228 12.22 5.07 -11.02
C GLY A 228 12.26 4.03 -9.89
N LEU A 229 13.26 3.15 -9.91
CA LEU A 229 13.54 2.21 -8.82
C LEU A 229 14.87 2.59 -8.17
N TYR A 230 14.84 2.74 -6.85
CA TYR A 230 16.01 3.18 -6.08
C TYR A 230 16.19 2.33 -4.82
N GLU A 231 17.43 2.22 -4.36
CA GLU A 231 17.75 1.79 -3.01
C GLU A 231 18.32 2.98 -2.23
N LEU A 232 17.80 3.19 -1.04
CA LEU A 232 18.24 4.24 -0.13
C LEU A 232 18.78 3.62 1.14
N HIS A 233 20.08 3.73 1.36
CA HIS A 233 20.70 3.54 2.67
C HIS A 233 20.52 4.81 3.47
N CYS A 234 19.96 4.74 4.66
CA CYS A 234 19.71 5.93 5.47
C CYS A 234 19.70 5.66 6.98
N ASN A 235 20.01 6.71 7.71
CA ASN A 235 19.83 6.84 9.14
C ASN A 235 18.59 7.72 9.46
N MET A 236 18.48 8.21 10.70
CA MET A 236 17.37 9.06 11.14
C MET A 236 17.66 10.56 11.03
N ASP A 237 18.78 10.95 10.42
CA ASP A 237 19.13 12.34 10.22
C ASP A 237 18.12 13.00 9.24
N PRO A 238 17.67 14.25 9.49
CA PRO A 238 16.85 15.02 8.57
C PRO A 238 17.41 15.10 7.13
N GLU A 239 18.73 15.04 6.99
CA GLU A 239 19.44 15.02 5.72
C GLU A 239 19.03 13.83 4.82
N ALA A 240 18.60 12.70 5.40
CA ALA A 240 18.16 11.54 4.66
C ALA A 240 17.03 11.85 3.66
N ALA A 241 16.11 12.74 4.03
CA ALA A 241 15.00 13.14 3.15
C ALA A 241 15.50 13.97 1.97
N ARG A 242 16.47 14.86 2.18
CA ARG A 242 17.07 15.71 1.14
C ARG A 242 17.86 14.86 0.13
N VAL A 243 18.72 13.97 0.64
CA VAL A 243 19.49 13.04 -0.18
C VAL A 243 18.57 12.19 -1.06
N ALA A 244 17.50 11.66 -0.46
CA ALA A 244 16.53 10.85 -1.20
C ALA A 244 15.84 11.68 -2.31
N TYR A 245 15.36 12.88 -2.00
CA TYR A 245 14.64 13.71 -2.98
C TYR A 245 15.54 14.17 -4.13
N GLU A 246 16.74 14.66 -3.81
CA GLU A 246 17.70 15.14 -4.81
C GLU A 246 18.23 14.01 -5.70
N GLY A 247 18.35 12.78 -5.16
CA GLY A 247 18.83 11.63 -5.94
C GLY A 247 17.76 10.94 -6.79
N ILE A 248 16.47 11.28 -6.63
CA ILE A 248 15.35 10.76 -7.45
C ILE A 248 15.09 11.64 -8.70
N ALA A 249 15.97 12.51 -9.07
CA ALA A 249 15.78 13.49 -10.15
C ALA A 249 15.48 12.87 -11.54
#